data_47773c819ef1461f56f694730fabf3fa
#
_entry.id   47773c819ef1461f56f694730fabf3fa
#
_cell.length_a   1.000
_cell.length_b   1.000
_cell.length_c   1.000
_cell.angle_alpha   90.00
_cell.angle_beta   90.00
_cell.angle_gamma   90.00
#
_symmetry.space_group_name_H-M   'P 1'
#
loop_
_entity.id
_entity.type
_entity.pdbx_description
1 polymer ?
#
loop_
_entity_poly.entity_id
_entity_poly.type
_entity_poly.pdbx_seq_one_letter_code
_entity_poly.pdbx_strand_id
1 'polypeptide(L)' 'MITSTSNEKIKDIKKLKNTKTMNEEKKFIIEGEHLIIEAKKAGILLETLSINDVSFGVTNTLVSENVMKSISS' A
#
# COMPACT_ATOMS: atom_id res chain seq x y z
N MET A 1 1.57 -6.24 -13.17
CA MET A 1 1.35 -4.81 -12.82
C MET A 1 -0.14 -4.49 -12.81
N ILE A 2 -0.61 -3.79 -11.79
CA ILE A 2 -2.00 -3.35 -11.72
C ILE A 2 -2.13 -1.99 -12.38
N THR A 3 -3.00 -1.87 -13.37
CA THR A 3 -3.19 -0.64 -14.14
C THR A 3 -4.60 -0.04 -13.99
N SER A 4 -5.53 -0.77 -13.39
CA SER A 4 -6.90 -0.32 -13.20
C SER A 4 -7.16 0.17 -11.79
N THR A 5 -7.72 1.37 -11.66
CA THR A 5 -8.13 1.91 -10.37
C THR A 5 -9.34 1.18 -9.77
N SER A 6 -10.04 0.38 -10.58
CA SER A 6 -11.19 -0.42 -10.12
C SER A 6 -10.81 -1.86 -9.77
N ASN A 7 -9.52 -2.20 -9.77
CA ASN A 7 -9.04 -3.50 -9.32
C ASN A 7 -9.44 -3.72 -7.87
N GLU A 8 -9.91 -4.93 -7.53
CA GLU A 8 -10.39 -5.25 -6.18
C GLU A 8 -9.35 -4.98 -5.09
N LYS A 9 -8.09 -5.36 -5.34
CA LYS A 9 -7.01 -5.11 -4.39
C LYS A 9 -6.84 -3.61 -4.13
N ILE A 10 -6.94 -2.80 -5.16
CA ILE A 10 -6.80 -1.34 -5.05
C ILE A 10 -7.99 -0.75 -4.29
N LYS A 11 -9.19 -1.24 -4.56
CA LYS A 11 -10.38 -0.81 -3.83
C LYS A 11 -10.26 -1.12 -2.34
N ASP A 12 -9.79 -2.31 -2.00
CA ASP A 12 -9.60 -2.73 -0.61
C ASP A 12 -8.56 -1.86 0.09
N ILE A 13 -7.47 -1.54 -0.60
CA ILE A 13 -6.43 -0.66 -0.04
C ILE A 13 -6.99 0.74 0.22
N LYS A 14 -7.79 1.28 -0.72
CA LYS A 14 -8.40 2.61 -0.55
C LYS A 14 -9.33 2.66 0.66
N LYS A 15 -10.02 1.56 0.97
CA LYS A 15 -10.90 1.49 2.15
C LYS A 15 -10.12 1.72 3.44
N LEU A 16 -8.83 1.41 3.46
CA LEU A 16 -7.99 1.60 4.64
C LEU A 16 -7.74 3.08 4.97
N LYS A 17 -8.15 4.00 4.10
CA LYS A 17 -8.12 5.43 4.40
C LYS A 17 -9.24 5.82 5.36
N ASN A 18 -10.26 4.98 5.49
CA ASN A 18 -11.37 5.18 6.40
C ASN A 18 -10.99 4.63 7.79
N THR A 19 -11.14 5.45 8.82
CA THR A 19 -10.77 5.08 10.20
C THR A 19 -11.50 3.81 10.67
N LYS A 20 -12.76 3.67 10.32
CA LYS A 20 -13.56 2.50 10.69
C LYS A 20 -12.95 1.22 10.10
N THR A 21 -12.60 1.26 8.80
CA THR A 21 -11.99 0.12 8.13
C THR A 21 -10.63 -0.21 8.73
N MET A 22 -9.82 0.80 9.02
CA MET A 22 -8.53 0.59 9.68
C MET A 22 -8.70 -0.16 11.01
N ASN A 23 -9.67 0.24 11.81
CA ASN A 23 -9.93 -0.39 13.09
C ASN A 23 -10.43 -1.82 12.95
N GLU A 24 -11.31 -2.08 11.98
CA GLU A 24 -11.85 -3.41 11.71
C GLU A 24 -10.78 -4.37 11.20
N GLU A 25 -9.97 -3.90 10.23
CA GLU A 25 -8.94 -4.72 9.59
C GLU A 25 -7.65 -4.79 10.39
N LYS A 26 -7.45 -3.90 11.35
CA LYS A 26 -6.20 -3.76 12.11
C LYS A 26 -5.01 -3.48 11.19
N LYS A 27 -5.24 -2.69 10.15
CA LYS A 27 -4.24 -2.32 9.13
C LYS A 27 -4.35 -0.84 8.81
N PHE A 28 -3.25 -0.25 8.37
CA PHE A 28 -3.24 1.14 7.93
C PHE A 28 -2.23 1.32 6.80
N ILE A 29 -2.37 2.42 6.07
CA ILE A 29 -1.51 2.76 4.93
C ILE A 29 -0.47 3.78 5.37
N ILE A 30 0.78 3.57 4.94
CA ILE A 30 1.85 4.55 5.11
C ILE A 30 2.43 4.85 3.73
N GLU A 31 2.97 6.05 3.57
CA GLU A 31 3.62 6.46 2.34
C GLU A 31 5.04 6.95 2.63
N GLY A 32 5.93 6.70 1.68
CA GLY A 32 7.30 7.15 1.75
C GLY A 32 8.25 6.08 2.24
N GLU A 33 9.44 6.06 1.63
CA GLU A 33 10.44 5.03 1.89
C GLU A 33 10.87 5.01 3.35
N HIS A 34 11.02 6.17 3.97
CA HIS A 34 11.45 6.27 5.36
C HIS A 34 10.48 5.55 6.30
N LEU A 35 9.16 5.77 6.13
CA LEU A 35 8.15 5.13 6.96
C LEU A 35 8.09 3.63 6.69
N ILE A 36 8.28 3.23 5.43
CA ILE A 36 8.30 1.80 5.06
C ILE A 36 9.46 1.10 5.76
N ILE A 37 10.64 1.70 5.76
CA ILE A 37 11.82 1.14 6.42
C ILE A 37 11.57 1.04 7.93
N GLU A 38 10.98 2.04 8.53
CA GLU A 38 10.65 2.01 9.96
C GLU A 38 9.65 0.90 10.29
N ALA A 39 8.62 0.73 9.45
CA ALA A 39 7.65 -0.34 9.63
C ALA A 39 8.29 -1.72 9.50
N LYS A 40 9.24 -1.86 8.57
CA LYS A 40 9.98 -3.11 8.40
C LYS A 40 10.80 -3.42 9.65
N LYS A 41 11.50 -2.44 10.19
CA LYS A 41 12.30 -2.60 11.41
C LYS A 41 11.43 -3.00 12.60
N ALA A 42 10.22 -2.46 12.66
CA ALA A 42 9.27 -2.78 13.73
C ALA A 42 8.57 -4.13 13.53
N GLY A 43 8.79 -4.79 12.39
CA GLY A 43 8.19 -6.09 12.10
C GLY A 43 6.70 -6.02 11.78
N ILE A 44 6.19 -4.87 11.38
CA ILE A 44 4.75 -4.67 11.11
C ILE A 44 4.44 -4.43 9.63
N LEU A 45 5.44 -4.42 8.77
CA LEU A 45 5.24 -4.23 7.34
C LEU A 45 4.63 -5.48 6.72
N LEU A 46 3.45 -5.37 6.13
CA LEU A 46 2.72 -6.48 5.52
C LEU A 46 3.01 -6.64 4.04
N GLU A 47 2.88 -5.56 3.28
CA GLU A 47 3.15 -5.55 1.84
C GLU A 47 3.42 -4.13 1.37
N THR A 48 3.99 -4.02 0.18
CA THR A 48 4.28 -2.73 -0.43
C THR A 48 3.71 -2.65 -1.84
N LEU A 49 3.45 -1.43 -2.29
CA LEU A 49 3.06 -1.13 -3.66
C LEU A 49 4.01 -0.08 -4.18
N SER A 50 4.43 -0.21 -5.43
CA SER A 50 5.35 0.75 -6.04
C SER A 50 5.18 0.81 -7.55
N ILE A 51 5.65 1.90 -8.15
CA ILE A 51 5.69 2.07 -9.59
C ILE A 51 6.90 1.32 -10.15
N ASN A 52 8.03 1.40 -9.46
CA ASN A 52 9.26 0.73 -9.84
C ASN A 52 9.47 -0.54 -9.02
N ASP A 53 10.15 -1.51 -9.60
CA ASP A 53 10.46 -2.76 -8.90
C ASP A 53 11.40 -2.49 -7.73
N VAL A 54 10.92 -2.73 -6.53
CA VAL A 54 11.68 -2.56 -5.29
C VAL A 54 11.44 -3.76 -4.39
N SER A 55 12.34 -3.99 -3.44
CA SER A 55 12.19 -5.08 -2.48
C SER A 55 12.46 -4.59 -1.06
N PHE A 56 11.49 -4.80 -0.20
CA PHE A 56 11.61 -4.50 1.24
C PHE A 56 11.48 -5.76 2.09
N GLY A 57 11.65 -6.93 1.47
CA GLY A 57 11.55 -8.21 2.19
C GLY A 57 10.13 -8.71 2.39
N VAL A 58 9.15 -8.04 1.80
CA VAL A 58 7.73 -8.45 1.79
C VAL A 58 7.22 -8.43 0.36
N THR A 59 6.03 -8.96 0.14
CA THR A 59 5.42 -8.94 -1.19
C THR A 59 5.27 -7.50 -1.67
N ASN A 60 5.80 -7.22 -2.87
CA ASN A 60 5.66 -5.92 -3.52
C ASN A 60 4.81 -6.07 -4.76
N THR A 61 3.81 -5.24 -4.92
CA THR A 61 2.94 -5.21 -6.09
C THR A 61 3.26 -3.98 -6.93
N LEU A 62 3.55 -4.20 -8.20
CA LEU A 62 3.79 -3.10 -9.15
C LEU A 62 2.45 -2.52 -9.59
N VAL A 63 2.36 -1.21 -9.57
CA VAL A 63 1.16 -0.47 -9.99
C VAL A 63 1.55 0.63 -10.96
N SER A 64 0.61 1.05 -11.82
CA SER A 64 0.84 2.16 -12.72
C SER A 64 0.83 3.48 -11.95
N GLU A 65 1.36 4.55 -12.58
CA GLU A 65 1.31 5.89 -12.01
C GLU A 65 -0.13 6.32 -11.71
N ASN A 66 -1.05 5.99 -12.61
CA ASN A 66 -2.46 6.30 -12.47
C ASN A 66 -3.05 5.67 -11.20
N VAL A 67 -2.73 4.39 -10.98
CA VAL A 67 -3.19 3.67 -9.79
C VAL A 67 -2.57 4.27 -8.53
N MET A 68 -1.26 4.56 -8.58
CA MET A 68 -0.58 5.16 -7.43
C MET A 68 -1.20 6.50 -7.04
N LYS A 69 -1.48 7.36 -8.02
CA LYS A 69 -2.13 8.65 -7.78
C LYS A 69 -3.51 8.49 -7.14
N SER A 70 -4.23 7.42 -7.48
CA SER A 70 -5.56 7.19 -6.91
C SER A 70 -5.50 6.75 -5.45
N ILE A 71 -4.40 6.14 -5.02
CA ILE A 71 -4.19 5.70 -3.64
C ILE A 71 -3.56 6.82 -2.81
N SER A 72 -2.54 7.46 -3.37
CA SER A 72 -1.78 8.52 -2.72
C SER A 72 -2.53 9.84 -2.91
N SER A 73 -2.92 10.48 -1.87
CA SER A 73 -3.70 11.71 -1.98
C SER A 73 -3.07 12.84 -1.21
#